data_5b89ac6a49694f5229c0b371d44afe39
#
_entry.id   5b89ac6a49694f5229c0b371d44afe39
#
_cell.length_a   1.000
_cell.length_b   1.000
_cell.length_c   1.000
_cell.angle_alpha   90.00
_cell.angle_beta   90.00
_cell.angle_gamma   90.00
#
_symmetry.space_group_name_H-M   'P 1'
#
loop_
_entity.id
_entity.type
_entity.pdbx_description
1 polymer ?
#
loop_
_entity_poly.entity_id
_entity_poly.type
_entity_poly.pdbx_seq_one_letter_code
_entity_poly.pdbx_strand_id
1 'polypeptide(L)'
;MPRFLKHNDKTESDFLTKDKRAIAERLYKIAEQLKILISKNLSNRLDNFKLSDELKQSNDGITLTNKVVIDTAEGVLSQVSFELRYNEMTESMNVFTRGAFDSDKDLLINIDKDLYATNIRGEETYNSIVDSIRSAIRKANIPKNEIDYVLLIGGSSQNPYIQEALKTFFEDSKLLVPSDLQTHVSQGAAIHSLLMNGFGKSIIRPITSEPILLITKDVKPRVLVPAGTNIPTTTININDLATDGENQNVIELPICVGSKGKILSNIKITSVDGCPFPPNAKVSLQLKINIDKLLEVSAMCNGVYCMAEPQNPFANKELTTEERIVKVAERNCSITAEKNGGIPTKQGLLDLKNAYEKAQNDLMAAETYEEMYRLYPSSCDLNNLGVCYSNAGNEVKAKKFYEMAINEDPTLSHAYFNLGDTLRYSDPVKARELIQKANELCPNDGPTLILLADFAEEDGNVEVARKYRLQVYEQYSKRKSLRSFEYSWYARVAEDLGYYDKAREIRNSKPRLEQESYYDANNLVRTKTNSNEIDLI
;
A
#
# COMPACT_ATOMS: atom_id res chain seq x y z
N MET A 1 10.59 -16.10 18.25
CA MET A 1 9.62 -17.06 18.82
C MET A 1 9.66 -18.44 18.14
N PRO A 2 9.45 -18.66 16.83
CA PRO A 2 9.40 -20.01 16.24
C PRO A 2 10.64 -20.87 16.51
N ARG A 3 11.85 -20.32 16.40
CA ARG A 3 13.10 -21.06 16.70
C ARG A 3 13.19 -21.46 18.18
N PHE A 4 12.80 -20.57 19.10
CA PHE A 4 12.77 -20.85 20.54
C PHE A 4 11.83 -22.01 20.86
N LEU A 5 10.61 -21.99 20.30
CA LEU A 5 9.65 -23.06 20.48
C LEU A 5 10.16 -24.39 19.88
N LYS A 6 10.71 -24.34 18.66
CA LYS A 6 11.27 -25.52 17.98
C LYS A 6 12.40 -26.18 18.78
N HIS A 7 13.29 -25.43 19.39
CA HIS A 7 14.38 -25.94 20.21
C HIS A 7 13.90 -26.61 21.50
N ASN A 8 12.67 -26.29 21.95
CA ASN A 8 12.07 -26.90 23.13
C ASN A 8 11.03 -27.97 22.79
N ASP A 9 10.95 -28.42 21.53
CA ASP A 9 9.91 -29.35 21.06
C ASP A 9 8.49 -28.87 21.40
N LYS A 10 8.27 -27.55 21.34
CA LYS A 10 7.01 -26.88 21.60
C LYS A 10 6.48 -26.20 20.36
N THR A 11 5.14 -26.10 20.28
CA THR A 11 4.42 -25.37 19.26
C THR A 11 3.56 -24.28 19.89
N GLU A 12 3.06 -23.35 19.12
CA GLU A 12 2.14 -22.31 19.62
C GLU A 12 0.83 -22.90 20.17
N SER A 13 0.45 -24.09 19.71
CA SER A 13 -0.76 -24.80 20.18
C SER A 13 -0.63 -25.38 21.59
N ASP A 14 0.59 -25.56 22.09
CA ASP A 14 0.84 -26.10 23.43
C ASP A 14 0.53 -25.09 24.56
N PHE A 15 0.14 -23.85 24.22
CA PHE A 15 -0.12 -22.79 25.18
C PHE A 15 -1.54 -22.21 25.04
N LEU A 16 -2.15 -21.86 26.18
CA LEU A 16 -3.42 -21.11 26.19
C LEU A 16 -3.22 -19.70 25.63
N THR A 17 -4.25 -19.11 25.04
CA THR A 17 -4.19 -17.79 24.40
C THR A 17 -3.69 -16.69 25.32
N LYS A 18 -4.11 -16.71 26.60
CA LYS A 18 -3.63 -15.75 27.64
C LYS A 18 -2.13 -15.91 27.94
N ASP A 19 -1.62 -17.15 27.91
CA ASP A 19 -0.23 -17.45 28.22
C ASP A 19 0.68 -17.14 27.02
N LYS A 20 0.18 -17.29 25.79
CA LYS A 20 0.90 -16.93 24.55
C LYS A 20 1.36 -15.47 24.56
N ARG A 21 0.48 -14.54 24.98
CA ARG A 21 0.82 -13.12 25.05
C ARG A 21 1.89 -12.83 26.09
N ALA A 22 1.73 -13.39 27.28
CA ALA A 22 2.72 -13.24 28.36
C ALA A 22 4.08 -13.82 27.96
N ILE A 23 4.11 -14.99 27.34
CA ILE A 23 5.33 -15.64 26.84
C ILE A 23 5.96 -14.78 25.73
N ALA A 24 5.18 -14.28 24.80
CA ALA A 24 5.68 -13.42 23.73
C ALA A 24 6.32 -12.13 24.28
N GLU A 25 5.67 -11.44 25.20
CA GLU A 25 6.20 -10.22 25.83
C GLU A 25 7.53 -10.47 26.56
N ARG A 26 7.65 -11.62 27.22
CA ARG A 26 8.92 -12.03 27.89
C ARG A 26 10.01 -12.36 26.88
N LEU A 27 9.68 -13.11 25.83
CA LEU A 27 10.63 -13.45 24.77
C LEU A 27 11.11 -12.20 24.02
N TYR A 28 10.26 -11.18 23.83
CA TYR A 28 10.68 -9.91 23.26
C TYR A 28 11.70 -9.18 24.13
N LYS A 29 11.48 -9.09 25.44
CA LYS A 29 12.44 -8.48 26.37
C LYS A 29 13.78 -9.21 26.35
N ILE A 30 13.74 -10.53 26.34
CA ILE A 30 14.93 -11.38 26.23
C ILE A 30 15.67 -11.12 24.92
N ALA A 31 14.95 -11.13 23.80
CA ALA A 31 15.53 -10.89 22.47
C ALA A 31 16.15 -9.49 22.37
N GLU A 32 15.55 -8.48 22.96
CA GLU A 32 16.09 -7.13 22.98
C GLU A 32 17.39 -7.04 23.79
N GLN A 33 17.44 -7.66 24.95
CA GLN A 33 18.67 -7.71 25.76
C GLN A 33 19.78 -8.49 25.06
N LEU A 34 19.47 -9.62 24.45
CA LEU A 34 20.42 -10.38 23.64
C LEU A 34 20.96 -9.54 22.49
N LYS A 35 20.09 -8.84 21.77
CA LYS A 35 20.48 -7.92 20.68
C LYS A 35 21.47 -6.85 21.19
N ILE A 36 21.21 -6.24 22.36
CA ILE A 36 22.08 -5.23 22.96
C ILE A 36 23.43 -5.82 23.34
N LEU A 37 23.44 -6.98 24.00
CA LEU A 37 24.67 -7.67 24.42
C LEU A 37 25.52 -8.07 23.20
N ILE A 38 24.92 -8.67 22.19
CA ILE A 38 25.59 -9.04 20.93
C ILE A 38 26.17 -7.79 20.25
N SER A 39 25.41 -6.73 20.13
CA SER A 39 25.86 -5.48 19.50
C SER A 39 27.04 -4.86 20.23
N LYS A 40 27.02 -4.82 21.57
CA LYS A 40 28.13 -4.32 22.39
C LYS A 40 29.42 -5.16 22.23
N ASN A 41 29.28 -6.49 22.21
CA ASN A 41 30.43 -7.37 22.02
C ASN A 41 31.07 -7.22 20.65
N LEU A 42 30.25 -7.13 19.60
CA LEU A 42 30.74 -6.95 18.24
C LEU A 42 31.40 -5.59 18.05
N SER A 43 30.85 -4.52 18.66
CA SER A 43 31.44 -3.18 18.64
C SER A 43 32.82 -3.19 19.34
N ASN A 44 32.92 -3.81 20.49
CA ASN A 44 34.18 -3.91 21.25
C ASN A 44 35.27 -4.64 20.47
N ARG A 45 34.91 -5.61 19.63
CA ARG A 45 35.88 -6.35 18.79
C ARG A 45 36.37 -5.55 17.61
N LEU A 46 35.47 -4.82 16.96
CA LEU A 46 35.81 -3.98 15.81
C LEU A 46 36.77 -2.84 16.19
N ASP A 47 36.70 -2.36 17.44
CA ASP A 47 37.47 -1.24 17.92
C ASP A 47 38.79 -1.67 18.68
N ASN A 48 39.17 -2.95 18.63
CA ASN A 48 40.32 -3.50 19.42
C ASN A 48 40.24 -3.23 20.92
N PHE A 49 39.04 -3.14 21.48
CA PHE A 49 38.88 -2.92 22.92
C PHE A 49 39.23 -4.16 23.74
N LYS A 50 39.92 -3.95 24.87
CA LYS A 50 40.08 -4.97 25.89
C LYS A 50 38.72 -5.42 26.40
N LEU A 51 38.50 -6.73 26.35
CA LEU A 51 37.32 -7.36 26.91
C LEU A 51 37.09 -6.91 28.34
N SER A 52 35.88 -6.46 28.67
CA SER A 52 35.52 -6.12 30.06
C SER A 52 35.64 -7.35 30.97
N ASP A 53 35.79 -7.14 32.29
CA ASP A 53 35.92 -8.19 33.29
C ASP A 53 34.75 -9.19 33.33
N GLU A 54 33.69 -8.92 32.60
CA GLU A 54 32.51 -9.79 32.43
C GLU A 54 32.74 -10.92 31.41
N LEU A 55 33.79 -10.84 30.59
CA LEU A 55 34.14 -11.83 29.58
C LEU A 55 35.26 -12.75 30.10
N LYS A 56 34.93 -13.99 30.42
CA LYS A 56 35.91 -15.00 30.79
C LYS A 56 36.30 -15.83 29.56
N GLN A 57 37.61 -15.94 29.32
CA GLN A 57 38.13 -16.89 28.34
C GLN A 57 37.94 -18.33 28.88
N SER A 58 37.31 -19.17 28.07
CA SER A 58 37.24 -20.62 28.27
C SER A 58 38.05 -21.34 27.18
N ASN A 59 38.30 -22.63 27.34
CA ASN A 59 38.99 -23.44 26.32
C ASN A 59 38.24 -23.49 24.96
N ASP A 60 36.95 -23.12 24.96
CA ASP A 60 36.06 -23.15 23.76
C ASP A 60 35.72 -21.75 23.24
N GLY A 61 36.41 -20.69 23.71
CA GLY A 61 36.15 -19.32 23.31
C GLY A 61 35.79 -18.39 24.47
N ILE A 62 35.33 -17.19 24.18
CA ILE A 62 34.97 -16.17 25.16
C ILE A 62 33.56 -16.45 25.68
N THR A 63 33.43 -16.68 27.00
CA THR A 63 32.14 -16.86 27.65
C THR A 63 31.67 -15.55 28.26
N LEU A 64 30.55 -15.01 27.80
CA LEU A 64 29.86 -13.90 28.42
C LEU A 64 28.78 -14.48 29.33
N THR A 65 28.95 -14.37 30.63
CA THR A 65 27.93 -14.79 31.59
C THR A 65 27.18 -13.56 32.04
N ASN A 66 25.96 -13.38 31.52
CA ASN A 66 25.06 -12.35 32.00
C ASN A 66 23.81 -13.02 32.56
N LYS A 67 23.68 -12.97 33.89
CA LYS A 67 22.49 -13.51 34.55
C LYS A 67 21.38 -12.49 34.53
N VAL A 68 20.54 -12.56 33.50
CA VAL A 68 19.30 -11.79 33.44
C VAL A 68 18.21 -12.62 34.10
N VAL A 69 17.91 -12.29 35.36
CA VAL A 69 16.79 -12.90 36.08
C VAL A 69 15.50 -12.14 35.65
N ILE A 70 14.64 -12.81 34.91
CA ILE A 70 13.30 -12.30 34.64
C ILE A 70 12.39 -12.92 35.68
N ASP A 71 12.02 -12.12 36.65
CA ASP A 71 11.09 -12.50 37.70
C ASP A 71 9.66 -12.51 37.10
N THR A 72 9.04 -13.67 37.15
CA THR A 72 7.67 -13.84 36.63
C THR A 72 6.83 -14.40 37.75
N ALA A 73 5.98 -13.57 38.30
CA ALA A 73 5.18 -13.91 39.46
C ALA A 73 4.19 -15.07 39.24
N GLU A 74 3.75 -15.33 38.01
CA GLU A 74 2.81 -16.42 37.72
C GLU A 74 2.92 -16.83 36.24
N GLY A 75 3.25 -18.10 35.94
CA GLY A 75 3.16 -18.67 34.61
C GLY A 75 4.29 -19.62 34.22
N VAL A 76 4.27 -20.05 32.98
CA VAL A 76 5.10 -21.08 32.34
C VAL A 76 6.61 -20.79 32.38
N LEU A 77 7.04 -19.54 32.68
CA LEU A 77 8.43 -19.11 32.77
C LEU A 77 8.68 -18.49 34.16
N SER A 78 9.25 -19.25 35.11
CA SER A 78 9.52 -18.74 36.46
C SER A 78 10.85 -17.95 36.56
N GLN A 79 11.91 -18.41 35.96
CA GLN A 79 13.20 -17.70 35.86
C GLN A 79 13.92 -18.14 34.58
N VAL A 80 14.53 -17.18 33.87
CA VAL A 80 15.37 -17.46 32.71
C VAL A 80 16.74 -16.84 32.90
N SER A 81 17.80 -17.64 32.84
CA SER A 81 19.17 -17.18 32.81
C SER A 81 19.80 -17.42 31.46
N PHE A 82 20.69 -16.54 31.04
CA PHE A 82 21.39 -16.64 29.76
C PHE A 82 22.88 -16.80 29.99
N GLU A 83 23.49 -17.67 29.21
CA GLU A 83 24.92 -17.78 29.07
C GLU A 83 25.26 -17.64 27.59
N LEU A 84 26.07 -16.65 27.26
CA LEU A 84 26.54 -16.39 25.90
C LEU A 84 27.94 -16.94 25.76
N ARG A 85 28.17 -17.87 24.83
CA ARG A 85 29.51 -18.38 24.49
C ARG A 85 29.83 -18.00 23.08
N TYR A 86 30.83 -17.17 22.90
CA TYR A 86 31.35 -16.81 21.61
C TYR A 86 32.48 -17.77 21.20
N ASN A 87 32.40 -18.27 19.98
CA ASN A 87 33.42 -19.09 19.37
C ASN A 87 34.20 -18.26 18.33
N GLU A 88 35.46 -17.96 18.60
CA GLU A 88 36.32 -17.15 17.75
C GLU A 88 36.63 -17.81 16.40
N MET A 89 36.76 -19.15 16.35
CA MET A 89 37.10 -19.87 15.12
C MET A 89 35.92 -19.89 14.11
N THR A 90 34.69 -19.94 14.59
CA THR A 90 33.51 -19.98 13.75
C THR A 90 32.81 -18.62 13.68
N GLU A 91 33.30 -17.59 14.35
CA GLU A 91 32.64 -16.30 14.53
C GLU A 91 31.14 -16.44 14.91
N SER A 92 30.84 -17.47 15.69
CA SER A 92 29.48 -17.79 16.12
C SER A 92 29.24 -17.53 17.58
N MET A 93 28.02 -17.19 17.95
CA MET A 93 27.61 -17.00 19.34
C MET A 93 26.58 -18.04 19.72
N ASN A 94 26.88 -18.84 20.72
CA ASN A 94 25.97 -19.79 21.31
C ASN A 94 25.27 -19.16 22.52
N VAL A 95 23.93 -19.21 22.51
CA VAL A 95 23.10 -18.70 23.59
C VAL A 95 22.47 -19.87 24.31
N PHE A 96 22.78 -20.01 25.59
CA PHE A 96 22.21 -21.01 26.47
C PHE A 96 21.18 -20.34 27.37
N THR A 97 19.99 -20.92 27.49
CA THR A 97 18.95 -20.47 28.42
C THR A 97 18.57 -21.60 29.35
N ARG A 98 18.47 -21.30 30.66
CA ARG A 98 18.01 -22.22 31.68
C ARG A 98 16.72 -21.73 32.31
N GLY A 99 15.88 -22.65 32.73
CA GLY A 99 14.63 -22.35 33.45
C GLY A 99 13.51 -21.78 32.57
N ALA A 100 13.60 -21.93 31.26
CA ALA A 100 12.57 -21.39 30.36
C ALA A 100 11.22 -22.13 30.44
N PHE A 101 11.21 -23.43 30.80
CA PHE A 101 10.01 -24.29 30.81
C PHE A 101 10.00 -25.30 31.96
N ASP A 102 10.38 -24.92 33.16
CA ASP A 102 10.45 -25.83 34.34
C ASP A 102 11.27 -27.12 34.12
N SER A 103 12.16 -27.13 33.15
CA SER A 103 13.02 -28.25 32.86
C SER A 103 14.49 -27.84 33.06
N ASP A 104 15.28 -28.74 33.63
CA ASP A 104 16.73 -28.59 33.73
C ASP A 104 17.46 -28.66 32.38
N LYS A 105 16.72 -28.66 31.28
CA LYS A 105 17.26 -28.67 29.91
C LYS A 105 17.75 -27.29 29.53
N ASP A 106 19.00 -27.21 29.14
CA ASP A 106 19.59 -26.02 28.57
C ASP A 106 19.03 -25.82 27.13
N LEU A 107 18.48 -24.65 26.87
CA LEU A 107 18.08 -24.26 25.52
C LEU A 107 19.29 -23.69 24.79
N LEU A 108 19.69 -24.32 23.71
CA LEU A 108 20.76 -23.87 22.86
C LEU A 108 20.22 -23.17 21.61
N ILE A 109 20.57 -21.91 21.44
CA ILE A 109 20.37 -21.16 20.21
C ILE A 109 21.73 -20.76 19.67
N ASN A 110 22.08 -21.21 18.47
CA ASN A 110 23.27 -20.77 17.77
C ASN A 110 22.93 -19.59 16.88
N ILE A 111 23.66 -18.48 17.02
CA ILE A 111 23.57 -17.29 16.19
C ILE A 111 24.97 -17.06 15.62
N ASP A 112 25.18 -17.45 14.39
CA ASP A 112 26.40 -17.14 13.67
C ASP A 112 26.32 -15.76 12.98
N LYS A 113 27.47 -15.28 12.54
CA LYS A 113 27.60 -14.00 11.85
C LYS A 113 26.76 -13.95 10.57
N ASP A 114 26.79 -15.03 9.81
CA ASP A 114 26.10 -15.09 8.51
C ASP A 114 24.58 -15.10 8.68
N LEU A 115 24.07 -15.89 9.64
CA LEU A 115 22.66 -15.91 9.96
C LEU A 115 22.16 -14.54 10.44
N TYR A 116 22.93 -13.85 11.28
CA TYR A 116 22.56 -12.53 11.77
C TYR A 116 22.58 -11.49 10.63
N ALA A 117 23.62 -11.49 9.81
CA ALA A 117 23.72 -10.63 8.64
C ALA A 117 22.61 -10.92 7.61
N THR A 118 22.27 -12.18 7.38
CA THR A 118 21.19 -12.62 6.51
C THR A 118 19.83 -12.06 6.99
N ASN A 119 19.54 -12.15 8.28
CA ASN A 119 18.31 -11.59 8.84
C ASN A 119 18.25 -10.06 8.74
N ILE A 120 19.36 -9.37 8.93
CA ILE A 120 19.44 -7.91 8.75
C ILE A 120 19.19 -7.52 7.29
N ARG A 121 19.80 -8.23 6.35
CA ARG A 121 19.61 -8.00 4.90
C ARG A 121 18.24 -8.46 4.40
N GLY A 122 17.52 -9.29 5.15
CA GLY A 122 16.20 -9.79 4.79
C GLY A 122 16.20 -10.93 3.79
N GLU A 123 17.29 -11.65 3.66
CA GLU A 123 17.38 -12.81 2.77
C GLU A 123 16.45 -13.95 3.20
N GLU A 124 16.14 -14.04 4.50
CA GLU A 124 15.18 -15.00 5.05
C GLU A 124 13.82 -14.38 5.42
N THR A 125 13.74 -13.06 5.57
CA THR A 125 12.52 -12.37 5.99
C THR A 125 12.30 -11.10 5.18
N TYR A 126 11.02 -10.74 4.96
CA TYR A 126 10.64 -9.48 4.29
C TYR A 126 10.68 -8.26 5.23
N ASN A 127 11.08 -8.43 6.49
CA ASN A 127 11.14 -7.38 7.51
C ASN A 127 12.57 -6.88 7.77
N SER A 128 13.42 -6.85 6.77
CA SER A 128 14.78 -6.32 6.97
C SER A 128 14.82 -4.81 6.84
N ILE A 129 15.86 -4.21 7.44
CA ILE A 129 16.16 -2.78 7.31
C ILE A 129 16.40 -2.43 5.84
N VAL A 130 17.11 -3.27 5.10
CA VAL A 130 17.44 -3.04 3.70
C VAL A 130 16.19 -3.04 2.82
N ASP A 131 15.19 -3.88 3.10
CA ASP A 131 13.93 -3.87 2.35
C ASP A 131 13.14 -2.56 2.56
N SER A 132 13.15 -2.04 3.78
CA SER A 132 12.53 -0.73 4.05
C SER A 132 13.23 0.41 3.30
N ILE A 133 14.57 0.36 3.21
CA ILE A 133 15.38 1.32 2.46
C ILE A 133 15.11 1.20 0.96
N ARG A 134 15.09 -0.02 0.41
CA ARG A 134 14.73 -0.26 -1.01
C ARG A 134 13.36 0.32 -1.35
N SER A 135 12.37 0.09 -0.49
CA SER A 135 11.03 0.63 -0.68
C SER A 135 11.01 2.17 -0.65
N ALA A 136 11.77 2.79 0.26
CA ALA A 136 11.87 4.25 0.34
C ALA A 136 12.54 4.86 -0.90
N ILE A 137 13.66 4.30 -1.33
CA ILE A 137 14.41 4.73 -2.53
C ILE A 137 13.51 4.62 -3.77
N ARG A 138 12.81 3.49 -3.91
CA ARG A 138 11.89 3.29 -5.01
C ARG A 138 10.75 4.31 -5.03
N LYS A 139 10.10 4.56 -3.89
CA LYS A 139 9.04 5.57 -3.76
C LYS A 139 9.53 6.98 -4.07
N ALA A 140 10.76 7.29 -3.70
CA ALA A 140 11.39 8.57 -4.01
C ALA A 140 11.81 8.69 -5.48
N ASN A 141 11.85 7.57 -6.22
CA ASN A 141 12.37 7.48 -7.58
C ASN A 141 13.79 8.09 -7.73
N ILE A 142 14.63 7.86 -6.73
CA ILE A 142 16.02 8.30 -6.68
C ILE A 142 16.92 7.08 -6.80
N PRO A 143 17.86 7.03 -7.76
CA PRO A 143 18.86 5.97 -7.83
C PRO A 143 19.76 5.96 -6.59
N LYS A 144 20.13 4.76 -6.10
CA LYS A 144 20.93 4.66 -4.86
C LYS A 144 22.30 5.34 -4.97
N ASN A 145 22.87 5.42 -6.15
CA ASN A 145 24.15 6.08 -6.44
C ASN A 145 24.06 7.62 -6.46
N GLU A 146 22.86 8.19 -6.41
CA GLU A 146 22.64 9.63 -6.24
C GLU A 146 22.51 10.04 -4.76
N ILE A 147 22.64 9.09 -3.83
CA ILE A 147 22.59 9.34 -2.39
C ILE A 147 24.00 9.61 -1.87
N ASP A 148 24.32 10.85 -1.56
CA ASP A 148 25.64 11.23 -1.07
C ASP A 148 25.88 10.84 0.40
N TYR A 149 24.85 10.92 1.24
CA TYR A 149 24.95 10.74 2.68
C TYR A 149 23.88 9.84 3.24
N VAL A 150 24.27 8.91 4.12
CA VAL A 150 23.37 8.08 4.91
C VAL A 150 23.59 8.38 6.39
N LEU A 151 22.63 9.03 7.02
CA LEU A 151 22.68 9.38 8.44
C LEU A 151 22.04 8.27 9.28
N LEU A 152 22.80 7.69 10.19
CA LEU A 152 22.31 6.73 11.16
C LEU A 152 21.87 7.46 12.44
N ILE A 153 20.67 7.11 12.93
CA ILE A 153 20.12 7.63 14.19
C ILE A 153 19.45 6.50 15.00
N GLY A 154 19.38 6.67 16.31
CA GLY A 154 18.76 5.71 17.22
C GLY A 154 19.71 4.60 17.67
N GLY A 155 19.42 4.00 18.83
CA GLY A 155 20.30 3.04 19.48
C GLY A 155 20.60 1.77 18.67
N SER A 156 19.67 1.31 17.85
CA SER A 156 19.88 0.15 16.96
C SER A 156 20.97 0.38 15.91
N SER A 157 21.23 1.64 15.54
CA SER A 157 22.27 2.00 14.58
C SER A 157 23.70 1.84 15.13
N GLN A 158 23.86 1.58 16.42
CA GLN A 158 25.14 1.20 17.02
C GLN A 158 25.57 -0.22 16.63
N ASN A 159 24.66 -1.03 16.10
CA ASN A 159 24.97 -2.40 15.72
C ASN A 159 25.92 -2.43 14.51
N PRO A 160 27.13 -3.04 14.66
CA PRO A 160 28.13 -3.07 13.60
C PRO A 160 27.63 -3.76 12.31
N TYR A 161 26.83 -4.80 12.43
CA TYR A 161 26.28 -5.48 11.25
C TYR A 161 25.31 -4.61 10.45
N ILE A 162 24.54 -3.74 11.14
CA ILE A 162 23.69 -2.77 10.47
C ILE A 162 24.56 -1.78 9.69
N GLN A 163 25.64 -1.28 10.31
CA GLN A 163 26.57 -0.35 9.67
C GLN A 163 27.27 -1.00 8.47
N GLU A 164 27.75 -2.24 8.63
CA GLU A 164 28.38 -3.01 7.55
C GLU A 164 27.41 -3.30 6.40
N ALA A 165 26.19 -3.73 6.72
CA ALA A 165 25.16 -3.97 5.70
C ALA A 165 24.81 -2.69 4.93
N LEU A 166 24.75 -1.54 5.61
CA LEU A 166 24.48 -0.25 4.96
C LEU A 166 25.67 0.24 4.14
N LYS A 167 26.91 0.05 4.60
CA LYS A 167 28.10 0.34 3.79
C LYS A 167 28.14 -0.49 2.52
N THR A 168 27.81 -1.78 2.60
CA THR A 168 27.74 -2.66 1.45
C THR A 168 26.60 -2.27 0.51
N PHE A 169 25.46 -1.84 1.06
CA PHE A 169 24.32 -1.45 0.23
C PHE A 169 24.53 -0.10 -0.45
N PHE A 170 25.14 0.89 0.23
CA PHE A 170 25.42 2.23 -0.26
C PHE A 170 26.93 2.41 -0.48
N GLU A 171 27.50 1.69 -1.44
CA GLU A 171 28.95 1.65 -1.70
C GLU A 171 29.57 3.04 -1.92
N ASP A 172 28.84 3.91 -2.64
CA ASP A 172 29.31 5.25 -3.02
C ASP A 172 28.92 6.35 -2.02
N SER A 173 28.07 6.05 -1.02
CA SER A 173 27.55 7.04 -0.09
C SER A 173 28.41 7.12 1.17
N LYS A 174 28.51 8.33 1.74
CA LYS A 174 29.18 8.54 3.03
C LYS A 174 28.24 8.21 4.20
N LEU A 175 28.61 7.19 4.98
CA LEU A 175 27.86 6.81 6.18
C LEU A 175 28.22 7.77 7.33
N LEU A 176 27.24 8.49 7.87
CA LEU A 176 27.37 9.40 8.99
C LEU A 176 26.82 8.71 10.26
N VAL A 177 27.70 8.46 11.22
CA VAL A 177 27.36 7.80 12.49
C VAL A 177 27.67 8.79 13.63
N PRO A 178 26.68 9.56 14.10
CA PRO A 178 26.88 10.48 15.23
C PRO A 178 27.25 9.73 16.51
N SER A 179 28.05 10.35 17.38
CA SER A 179 28.45 9.77 18.67
C SER A 179 27.28 9.65 19.67
N ASP A 180 26.24 10.46 19.49
CA ASP A 180 25.07 10.58 20.37
C ASP A 180 23.80 9.91 19.82
N LEU A 181 23.94 8.79 19.13
CA LEU A 181 22.86 8.08 18.41
C LEU A 181 21.56 7.90 19.20
N GLN A 182 21.65 7.71 20.53
CA GLN A 182 20.46 7.48 21.37
C GLN A 182 19.67 8.77 21.67
N THR A 183 20.36 9.90 21.79
CA THR A 183 19.77 11.17 22.19
C THR A 183 19.55 12.13 21.01
N HIS A 184 20.04 11.79 19.83
CA HIS A 184 20.00 12.67 18.65
C HIS A 184 18.57 13.10 18.29
N VAL A 185 17.61 12.18 18.35
CA VAL A 185 16.19 12.48 18.05
C VAL A 185 15.59 13.41 19.11
N SER A 186 15.87 13.17 20.40
CA SER A 186 15.35 14.02 21.48
C SER A 186 15.99 15.41 21.48
N GLN A 187 17.28 15.53 21.14
CA GLN A 187 17.94 16.82 20.94
C GLN A 187 17.32 17.59 19.78
N GLY A 188 17.09 16.92 18.63
CA GLY A 188 16.40 17.51 17.50
C GLY A 188 14.97 17.98 17.85
N ALA A 189 14.23 17.20 18.62
CA ALA A 189 12.91 17.57 19.09
C ALA A 189 12.94 18.79 20.04
N ALA A 190 13.94 18.86 20.93
CA ALA A 190 14.13 20.02 21.82
C ALA A 190 14.45 21.29 21.03
N ILE A 191 15.34 21.19 20.05
CA ILE A 191 15.66 22.33 19.14
C ILE A 191 14.42 22.76 18.36
N HIS A 192 13.66 21.81 17.83
CA HIS A 192 12.41 22.11 17.11
C HIS A 192 11.40 22.81 18.02
N SER A 193 11.21 22.31 19.24
CA SER A 193 10.32 22.92 20.24
C SER A 193 10.75 24.34 20.57
N LEU A 194 12.04 24.59 20.75
CA LEU A 194 12.58 25.93 20.99
C LEU A 194 12.28 26.88 19.83
N LEU A 195 12.49 26.42 18.60
CA LEU A 195 12.25 27.22 17.40
C LEU A 195 10.75 27.53 17.22
N MET A 196 9.88 26.57 17.46
CA MET A 196 8.43 26.75 17.37
C MET A 196 7.90 27.69 18.45
N ASN A 197 8.26 27.44 19.70
CA ASN A 197 7.71 28.19 20.85
C ASN A 197 8.43 29.52 21.09
N GLY A 198 9.74 29.58 20.81
CA GLY A 198 10.54 30.78 21.01
C GLY A 198 10.56 31.75 19.84
N PHE A 199 10.52 31.26 18.62
CA PHE A 199 10.64 32.09 17.41
C PHE A 199 9.45 31.98 16.44
N GLY A 200 8.46 31.15 16.73
CA GLY A 200 7.28 30.92 15.88
C GLY A 200 7.63 30.32 14.50
N LYS A 201 8.82 29.73 14.35
CA LYS A 201 9.30 29.18 13.07
C LYS A 201 9.45 27.68 13.13
N SER A 202 8.82 26.97 12.21
CA SER A 202 9.07 25.54 11.98
C SER A 202 10.14 25.37 10.91
N ILE A 203 11.21 24.63 11.24
CA ILE A 203 12.21 24.18 10.27
C ILE A 203 11.68 22.90 9.57
N ILE A 204 10.93 22.06 10.29
CA ILE A 204 10.38 20.84 9.76
C ILE A 204 9.00 21.15 9.20
N ARG A 205 8.84 20.92 7.90
CA ARG A 205 7.53 20.99 7.23
C ARG A 205 7.08 19.56 6.94
N PRO A 206 6.22 18.96 7.78
CA PRO A 206 5.70 17.63 7.49
C PRO A 206 4.88 17.67 6.21
N ILE A 207 4.95 16.58 5.46
CA ILE A 207 4.18 16.37 4.23
C ILE A 207 3.38 15.09 4.34
N THR A 208 2.37 14.95 3.49
CA THR A 208 1.62 13.70 3.33
C THR A 208 2.53 12.65 2.69
N SER A 209 2.66 11.47 3.32
CA SER A 209 3.46 10.35 2.78
C SER A 209 2.76 9.60 1.66
N GLU A 210 1.44 9.61 1.65
CA GLU A 210 0.58 8.92 0.69
C GLU A 210 -0.60 9.82 0.32
N PRO A 211 -1.21 9.66 -0.86
CA PRO A 211 -2.38 10.42 -1.24
C PRO A 211 -3.60 10.02 -0.39
N ILE A 212 -4.48 10.97 -0.12
CA ILE A 212 -5.80 10.72 0.44
C ILE A 212 -6.80 10.66 -0.70
N LEU A 213 -7.61 9.61 -0.73
CA LEU A 213 -8.47 9.25 -1.84
C LEU A 213 -9.93 9.16 -1.38
N LEU A 214 -10.85 9.51 -2.26
CA LEU A 214 -12.28 9.20 -2.17
C LEU A 214 -12.62 8.14 -3.22
N ILE A 215 -13.40 7.12 -2.87
CA ILE A 215 -13.91 6.16 -3.84
C ILE A 215 -15.28 6.64 -4.34
N THR A 216 -15.40 6.75 -5.65
CA THR A 216 -16.62 7.17 -6.34
C THR A 216 -17.37 5.99 -6.97
N LYS A 217 -18.53 6.24 -7.57
CA LYS A 217 -19.46 5.22 -8.12
C LYS A 217 -18.79 4.18 -9.02
N ASP A 218 -17.84 4.61 -9.87
CA ASP A 218 -17.13 3.72 -10.79
C ASP A 218 -16.02 2.90 -10.09
N VAL A 219 -16.01 2.93 -8.75
CA VAL A 219 -14.96 2.32 -7.92
C VAL A 219 -13.56 2.84 -8.28
N LYS A 220 -13.49 4.02 -8.90
CA LYS A 220 -12.26 4.74 -9.21
C LYS A 220 -11.84 5.61 -8.03
N PRO A 221 -10.55 5.63 -7.68
CA PRO A 221 -10.04 6.52 -6.65
C PRO A 221 -9.96 7.96 -7.20
N ARG A 222 -10.54 8.90 -6.47
CA ARG A 222 -10.35 10.33 -6.71
C ARG A 222 -9.37 10.88 -5.69
N VAL A 223 -8.28 11.50 -6.13
CA VAL A 223 -7.31 12.12 -5.24
C VAL A 223 -7.91 13.39 -4.61
N LEU A 224 -8.01 13.40 -3.29
CA LEU A 224 -8.44 14.57 -2.50
C LEU A 224 -7.25 15.40 -2.03
N VAL A 225 -6.19 14.72 -1.57
CA VAL A 225 -4.93 15.33 -1.13
C VAL A 225 -3.79 14.54 -1.77
N PRO A 226 -2.98 15.14 -2.62
CA PRO A 226 -1.81 14.48 -3.20
C PRO A 226 -0.77 14.10 -2.15
N ALA A 227 0.03 13.06 -2.42
CA ALA A 227 1.25 12.81 -1.67
C ALA A 227 2.21 14.01 -1.81
N GLY A 228 3.02 14.27 -0.77
CA GLY A 228 3.93 15.43 -0.75
C GLY A 228 3.27 16.77 -0.38
N THR A 229 1.97 16.80 -0.08
CA THR A 229 1.28 18.04 0.35
C THR A 229 1.73 18.45 1.74
N ASN A 230 2.05 19.75 1.93
CA ASN A 230 2.45 20.28 3.22
C ASN A 230 1.35 20.16 4.29
N ILE A 231 1.74 19.82 5.51
CA ILE A 231 0.87 19.78 6.70
C ILE A 231 1.25 20.97 7.63
N PRO A 232 0.27 21.71 8.18
CA PRO A 232 -1.17 21.56 7.98
C PRO A 232 -1.62 22.00 6.59
N THR A 233 -2.72 21.39 6.08
CA THR A 233 -3.32 21.82 4.82
C THR A 233 -4.28 22.98 5.04
N THR A 234 -4.54 23.77 4.01
CA THR A 234 -5.74 24.61 3.95
C THR A 234 -6.98 23.70 3.89
N THR A 235 -8.14 24.27 4.20
CA THR A 235 -9.40 23.54 4.01
C THR A 235 -9.67 23.33 2.53
N ILE A 236 -9.87 22.09 2.15
CA ILE A 236 -10.19 21.66 0.78
C ILE A 236 -11.70 21.42 0.69
N ASN A 237 -12.35 22.04 -0.29
CA ASN A 237 -13.77 21.93 -0.52
C ASN A 237 -14.03 21.22 -1.85
N ILE A 238 -14.75 20.12 -1.82
CA ILE A 238 -15.16 19.34 -2.98
C ILE A 238 -16.67 19.53 -3.16
N ASN A 239 -17.07 20.16 -4.23
CA ASN A 239 -18.46 20.56 -4.46
C ASN A 239 -19.07 19.97 -5.73
N ASP A 240 -18.34 19.16 -6.44
CA ASP A 240 -18.70 18.52 -7.71
C ASP A 240 -19.13 17.05 -7.54
N LEU A 241 -19.49 16.66 -6.32
CA LEU A 241 -20.07 15.35 -6.03
C LEU A 241 -21.59 15.40 -6.09
N ALA A 242 -22.21 14.30 -6.50
CA ALA A 242 -23.65 14.14 -6.54
C ALA A 242 -24.09 12.69 -6.26
N THR A 243 -25.33 12.54 -5.81
CA THR A 243 -26.00 11.24 -5.77
C THR A 243 -26.22 10.72 -7.20
N ASP A 244 -26.16 9.40 -7.38
CA ASP A 244 -26.34 8.77 -8.68
C ASP A 244 -27.71 8.06 -8.81
N GLY A 245 -28.08 7.31 -7.78
CA GLY A 245 -29.28 6.47 -7.81
C GLY A 245 -30.57 7.19 -7.45
N GLU A 246 -31.69 6.67 -7.92
CA GLU A 246 -33.01 7.03 -7.43
C GLU A 246 -33.21 6.46 -6.03
N ASN A 247 -33.84 7.25 -5.14
CA ASN A 247 -34.19 6.82 -3.78
C ASN A 247 -33.01 6.36 -2.91
N GLN A 248 -31.89 7.03 -3.00
CA GLN A 248 -30.73 6.77 -2.15
C GLN A 248 -31.02 7.20 -0.68
N ASN A 249 -31.16 6.23 0.23
CA ASN A 249 -31.38 6.51 1.66
C ASN A 249 -30.07 6.77 2.40
N VAL A 250 -28.97 6.26 1.89
CA VAL A 250 -27.64 6.41 2.48
C VAL A 250 -26.65 6.81 1.38
N ILE A 251 -25.84 7.80 1.67
CA ILE A 251 -24.70 8.20 0.85
C ILE A 251 -23.45 7.77 1.57
N GLU A 252 -22.58 7.02 0.90
CA GLU A 252 -21.30 6.55 1.44
C GLU A 252 -20.14 7.26 0.76
N LEU A 253 -19.20 7.76 1.58
CA LEU A 253 -18.00 8.47 1.15
C LEU A 253 -16.77 7.77 1.75
N PRO A 254 -16.30 6.67 1.15
CA PRO A 254 -15.12 5.95 1.62
C PRO A 254 -13.86 6.78 1.40
N ILE A 255 -13.17 7.13 2.47
CA ILE A 255 -11.89 7.83 2.46
C ILE A 255 -10.78 6.81 2.65
N CYS A 256 -9.85 6.76 1.71
CA CYS A 256 -8.73 5.83 1.69
C CYS A 256 -7.38 6.55 1.75
N VAL A 257 -6.32 5.82 2.13
CA VAL A 257 -4.95 6.35 2.20
C VAL A 257 -4.04 5.46 1.34
N GLY A 258 -3.37 6.06 0.38
CA GLY A 258 -2.43 5.39 -0.51
C GLY A 258 -3.10 4.50 -1.56
N SER A 259 -4.10 3.72 -1.19
CA SER A 259 -4.81 2.82 -2.10
C SER A 259 -6.29 2.67 -1.73
N LYS A 260 -7.12 2.29 -2.68
CA LYS A 260 -8.55 2.02 -2.42
C LYS A 260 -8.79 0.81 -1.51
N GLY A 261 -7.82 -0.08 -1.39
CA GLY A 261 -7.86 -1.21 -0.44
C GLY A 261 -7.60 -0.79 1.02
N LYS A 262 -7.17 0.45 1.27
CA LYS A 262 -6.78 0.93 2.59
C LYS A 262 -7.74 2.00 3.09
N ILE A 263 -8.93 1.56 3.50
CA ILE A 263 -9.99 2.45 3.98
C ILE A 263 -9.62 2.99 5.36
N LEU A 264 -9.57 4.32 5.47
CA LEU A 264 -9.38 5.03 6.73
C LEU A 264 -10.71 5.23 7.45
N SER A 265 -11.69 5.72 6.72
CA SER A 265 -13.02 6.08 7.24
C SER A 265 -14.06 5.96 6.13
N ASN A 266 -15.28 5.61 6.47
CA ASN A 266 -16.42 5.67 5.56
C ASN A 266 -17.49 6.60 6.16
N ILE A 267 -17.64 7.79 5.60
CA ILE A 267 -18.65 8.75 6.04
C ILE A 267 -19.98 8.35 5.45
N LYS A 268 -20.98 8.17 6.30
CA LYS A 268 -22.34 7.81 5.91
C LYS A 268 -23.29 8.95 6.21
N ILE A 269 -23.90 9.53 5.17
CA ILE A 269 -24.97 10.51 5.30
C ILE A 269 -26.28 9.76 5.12
N THR A 270 -27.09 9.68 6.16
CA THR A 270 -28.37 8.97 6.13
C THR A 270 -29.50 9.97 6.00
N SER A 271 -30.44 9.69 5.11
CA SER A 271 -31.64 10.52 4.92
C SER A 271 -32.49 10.60 6.20
N VAL A 272 -33.11 11.75 6.42
CA VAL A 272 -33.99 11.97 7.60
C VAL A 272 -35.42 11.67 7.18
N ASP A 273 -36.19 11.09 8.10
CA ASP A 273 -37.66 10.87 7.99
C ASP A 273 -38.13 10.08 6.75
N GLY A 274 -37.31 9.13 6.29
CA GLY A 274 -37.69 8.28 5.16
C GLY A 274 -37.76 9.00 3.81
N CYS A 275 -37.26 10.25 3.73
CA CYS A 275 -37.16 11.01 2.47
C CYS A 275 -35.82 10.72 1.79
N PRO A 276 -35.76 9.86 0.78
CA PRO A 276 -34.49 9.53 0.11
C PRO A 276 -33.89 10.76 -0.58
N PHE A 277 -32.59 10.75 -0.74
CA PHE A 277 -31.88 11.77 -1.52
C PHE A 277 -32.26 11.64 -2.99
N PRO A 278 -32.70 12.74 -3.65
CA PRO A 278 -33.04 12.68 -5.08
C PRO A 278 -31.79 12.46 -5.93
N PRO A 279 -31.96 11.94 -7.17
CA PRO A 279 -30.87 11.84 -8.13
C PRO A 279 -30.25 13.23 -8.38
N ASN A 280 -28.95 13.25 -8.61
CA ASN A 280 -28.18 14.48 -8.81
C ASN A 280 -28.19 15.48 -7.64
N ALA A 281 -28.60 15.06 -6.43
CA ALA A 281 -28.48 15.91 -5.27
C ALA A 281 -27.01 16.25 -5.02
N LYS A 282 -26.72 17.53 -4.79
CA LYS A 282 -25.36 18.02 -4.55
C LYS A 282 -24.84 17.50 -3.20
N VAL A 283 -23.69 16.85 -3.26
CA VAL A 283 -22.95 16.44 -2.06
C VAL A 283 -21.72 17.33 -1.95
N SER A 284 -21.54 17.98 -0.81
CA SER A 284 -20.35 18.75 -0.48
C SER A 284 -19.50 17.98 0.51
N LEU A 285 -18.19 17.93 0.25
CA LEU A 285 -17.19 17.31 1.11
C LEU A 285 -16.15 18.37 1.46
N GLN A 286 -15.83 18.49 2.73
CA GLN A 286 -14.83 19.40 3.23
C GLN A 286 -13.81 18.61 4.05
N LEU A 287 -12.52 18.86 3.83
CA LEU A 287 -11.46 18.17 4.55
C LEU A 287 -10.26 19.08 4.79
N LYS A 288 -9.53 18.80 5.85
CA LYS A 288 -8.23 19.40 6.16
C LYS A 288 -7.38 18.43 7.00
N ILE A 289 -6.08 18.57 6.93
CA ILE A 289 -5.16 17.92 7.86
C ILE A 289 -4.63 19.01 8.77
N ASN A 290 -4.89 18.88 10.07
CA ASN A 290 -4.47 19.87 11.05
C ASN A 290 -2.99 19.72 11.45
N ILE A 291 -2.50 20.61 12.33
CA ILE A 291 -1.11 20.61 12.80
C ILE A 291 -0.72 19.33 13.55
N ASP A 292 -1.69 18.67 14.19
CA ASP A 292 -1.51 17.41 14.90
C ASP A 292 -1.52 16.19 13.95
N LYS A 293 -1.54 16.45 12.64
CA LYS A 293 -1.62 15.43 11.56
C LYS A 293 -2.94 14.64 11.58
N LEU A 294 -3.98 15.18 12.18
CA LEU A 294 -5.31 14.57 12.15
C LEU A 294 -6.07 15.04 10.91
N LEU A 295 -6.63 14.10 10.17
CA LEU A 295 -7.54 14.35 9.07
C LEU A 295 -8.94 14.61 9.65
N GLU A 296 -9.44 15.80 9.43
CA GLU A 296 -10.79 16.22 9.75
C GLU A 296 -11.60 16.24 8.46
N VAL A 297 -12.71 15.50 8.44
CA VAL A 297 -13.56 15.38 7.24
C VAL A 297 -15.01 15.58 7.63
N SER A 298 -15.72 16.39 6.86
CA SER A 298 -17.15 16.59 6.98
C SER A 298 -17.83 16.59 5.62
N ALA A 299 -19.07 16.15 5.58
CA ALA A 299 -19.86 16.08 4.37
C ALA A 299 -21.30 16.52 4.61
N MET A 300 -21.96 17.03 3.57
CA MET A 300 -23.33 17.49 3.64
C MET A 300 -24.07 17.17 2.32
N CYS A 301 -25.32 16.72 2.45
CA CYS A 301 -26.27 16.60 1.36
C CYS A 301 -27.66 17.03 1.82
N ASN A 302 -28.34 17.88 1.06
CA ASN A 302 -29.70 18.38 1.36
C ASN A 302 -29.92 18.84 2.82
N GLY A 303 -28.92 19.51 3.41
CA GLY A 303 -28.98 20.00 4.77
C GLY A 303 -28.65 18.96 5.86
N VAL A 304 -28.46 17.69 5.48
CA VAL A 304 -27.99 16.64 6.41
C VAL A 304 -26.47 16.71 6.46
N TYR A 305 -25.94 16.98 7.64
CA TYR A 305 -24.50 17.11 7.90
C TYR A 305 -23.96 15.87 8.62
N CYS A 306 -22.79 15.42 8.23
CA CYS A 306 -22.08 14.33 8.87
C CYS A 306 -20.59 14.68 8.98
N MET A 307 -19.95 14.27 10.07
CA MET A 307 -18.52 14.46 10.31
C MET A 307 -17.90 13.14 10.78
N ALA A 308 -16.73 12.81 10.23
CA ALA A 308 -15.95 11.69 10.70
C ALA A 308 -15.15 12.07 11.95
N GLU A 309 -14.85 11.07 12.79
CA GLU A 309 -13.90 11.27 13.88
C GLU A 309 -12.52 11.60 13.31
N PRO A 310 -11.83 12.64 13.84
CA PRO A 310 -10.49 12.98 13.38
C PRO A 310 -9.52 11.84 13.61
N GLN A 311 -8.78 11.43 12.57
CA GLN A 311 -7.84 10.32 12.61
C GLN A 311 -6.51 10.72 11.99
N ASN A 312 -5.41 10.12 12.47
CA ASN A 312 -4.13 10.24 11.79
C ASN A 312 -4.08 9.26 10.60
N PRO A 313 -4.12 9.77 9.35
CA PRO A 313 -4.16 8.91 8.17
C PRO A 313 -2.85 8.14 7.95
N PHE A 314 -1.76 8.58 8.58
CA PHE A 314 -0.42 8.02 8.41
C PHE A 314 0.05 7.21 9.64
N ALA A 315 -0.85 6.90 10.57
CA ALA A 315 -0.52 6.05 11.71
C ALA A 315 -0.13 4.65 11.23
N ASN A 316 0.95 4.09 11.79
CA ASN A 316 1.36 2.73 11.50
C ASN A 316 0.26 1.75 11.92
N LYS A 317 -0.26 1.02 10.93
CA LYS A 317 -1.15 -0.12 11.13
C LYS A 317 -0.42 -1.40 10.75
N GLU A 318 -0.87 -2.53 11.27
CA GLU A 318 -0.38 -3.83 10.82
C GLU A 318 -0.63 -3.98 9.31
N LEU A 319 0.34 -4.58 8.62
CA LEU A 319 0.23 -4.82 7.19
C LEU A 319 -0.84 -5.87 6.92
N THR A 320 -1.70 -5.61 5.94
CA THR A 320 -2.61 -6.62 5.41
C THR A 320 -1.84 -7.73 4.69
N THR A 321 -2.53 -8.83 4.37
CA THR A 321 -1.92 -9.93 3.59
C THR A 321 -1.44 -9.44 2.23
N GLU A 322 -2.22 -8.59 1.58
CA GLU A 322 -1.92 -8.02 0.26
C GLU A 322 -0.71 -7.07 0.34
N GLU A 323 -0.64 -6.21 1.36
CA GLU A 323 0.52 -5.33 1.59
C GLU A 323 1.80 -6.14 1.86
N ARG A 324 1.71 -7.31 2.52
CA ARG A 324 2.85 -8.22 2.68
C ARG A 324 3.31 -8.81 1.35
N ILE A 325 2.36 -9.20 0.47
CA ILE A 325 2.67 -9.68 -0.88
C ILE A 325 3.38 -8.57 -1.68
N VAL A 326 2.91 -7.33 -1.61
CA VAL A 326 3.58 -6.19 -2.24
C VAL A 326 5.02 -6.05 -1.75
N LYS A 327 5.25 -6.10 -0.44
CA LYS A 327 6.62 -6.00 0.12
C LYS A 327 7.55 -7.11 -0.38
N VAL A 328 7.05 -8.33 -0.51
CA VAL A 328 7.81 -9.45 -1.08
C VAL A 328 8.13 -9.18 -2.55
N ALA A 329 7.17 -8.68 -3.33
CA ALA A 329 7.38 -8.36 -4.73
C ALA A 329 8.36 -7.19 -4.92
N GLU A 330 8.25 -6.11 -4.12
CA GLU A 330 9.21 -4.98 -4.09
C GLU A 330 10.63 -5.49 -3.83
N ARG A 331 10.81 -6.34 -2.82
CA ARG A 331 12.09 -6.95 -2.47
C ARG A 331 12.66 -7.76 -3.63
N ASN A 332 11.88 -8.67 -4.20
CA ASN A 332 12.32 -9.55 -5.29
C ASN A 332 12.70 -8.73 -6.53
N CYS A 333 11.91 -7.72 -6.86
CA CYS A 333 12.21 -6.80 -7.97
C CYS A 333 13.54 -6.08 -7.73
N SER A 334 13.79 -5.58 -6.52
CA SER A 334 15.03 -4.88 -6.16
C SER A 334 16.25 -5.81 -6.16
N ILE A 335 16.14 -7.03 -5.60
CA ILE A 335 17.23 -8.01 -5.59
C ILE A 335 17.60 -8.43 -7.04
N THR A 336 16.59 -8.64 -7.88
CA THR A 336 16.86 -8.97 -9.29
C THR A 336 17.49 -7.81 -10.05
N ALA A 337 17.09 -6.56 -9.73
CA ALA A 337 17.70 -5.36 -10.28
C ALA A 337 19.17 -5.23 -9.86
N GLU A 338 19.50 -5.44 -8.60
CA GLU A 338 20.89 -5.41 -8.10
C GLU A 338 21.78 -6.42 -8.85
N LYS A 339 21.27 -7.63 -9.10
CA LYS A 339 21.97 -8.66 -9.89
C LYS A 339 22.10 -8.29 -11.37
N ASN A 340 21.27 -7.40 -11.88
CA ASN A 340 21.21 -6.96 -13.27
C ASN A 340 21.76 -5.53 -13.46
N GLY A 341 22.78 -5.15 -12.69
CA GLY A 341 23.43 -3.86 -12.83
C GLY A 341 22.56 -2.66 -12.40
N GLY A 342 21.62 -2.87 -11.50
CA GLY A 342 20.72 -1.83 -10.98
C GLY A 342 19.44 -1.64 -11.79
N ILE A 343 19.25 -2.38 -12.89
CA ILE A 343 18.07 -2.27 -13.76
C ILE A 343 17.07 -3.38 -13.42
N PRO A 344 15.83 -3.04 -13.01
CA PRO A 344 14.79 -4.05 -12.77
C PRO A 344 14.50 -4.88 -14.00
N THR A 345 14.29 -6.18 -13.85
CA THR A 345 13.90 -7.04 -14.97
C THR A 345 12.43 -6.82 -15.35
N LYS A 346 12.08 -7.06 -16.63
CA LYS A 346 10.68 -6.95 -17.09
C LYS A 346 9.75 -7.83 -16.26
N GLN A 347 10.14 -9.08 -15.95
CA GLN A 347 9.34 -9.98 -15.13
C GLN A 347 9.20 -9.47 -13.68
N GLY A 348 10.27 -8.96 -13.09
CA GLY A 348 10.22 -8.39 -11.73
C GLY A 348 9.26 -7.19 -11.62
N LEU A 349 9.24 -6.33 -12.63
CA LEU A 349 8.29 -5.20 -12.69
C LEU A 349 6.86 -5.69 -12.93
N LEU A 350 6.65 -6.71 -13.75
CA LEU A 350 5.33 -7.29 -13.98
C LEU A 350 4.76 -7.95 -12.71
N ASP A 351 5.57 -8.70 -11.99
CA ASP A 351 5.19 -9.33 -10.72
C ASP A 351 4.84 -8.28 -9.67
N LEU A 352 5.62 -7.20 -9.61
CA LEU A 352 5.39 -6.09 -8.70
C LEU A 352 4.10 -5.32 -9.05
N LYS A 353 3.89 -5.02 -10.34
CA LYS A 353 2.66 -4.40 -10.83
C LYS A 353 1.43 -5.25 -10.44
N ASN A 354 1.49 -6.57 -10.65
CA ASN A 354 0.40 -7.48 -10.30
C ASN A 354 0.16 -7.55 -8.77
N ALA A 355 1.21 -7.43 -7.96
CA ALA A 355 1.09 -7.36 -6.51
C ALA A 355 0.37 -6.08 -6.06
N TYR A 356 0.70 -4.93 -6.66
CA TYR A 356 0.00 -3.67 -6.40
C TYR A 356 -1.47 -3.72 -6.82
N GLU A 357 -1.81 -4.35 -7.96
CA GLU A 357 -3.20 -4.53 -8.37
C GLU A 357 -3.99 -5.38 -7.37
N LYS A 358 -3.41 -6.47 -6.87
CA LYS A 358 -4.03 -7.29 -5.82
C LYS A 358 -4.25 -6.51 -4.52
N ALA A 359 -3.33 -5.63 -4.17
CA ALA A 359 -3.46 -4.74 -3.03
C ALA A 359 -4.34 -3.51 -3.31
N GLN A 360 -4.98 -3.45 -4.49
CA GLN A 360 -5.82 -2.34 -4.93
C GLN A 360 -5.11 -0.98 -4.90
N ASN A 361 -3.79 -0.99 -5.08
CA ASN A 361 -2.96 0.21 -5.21
C ASN A 361 -2.74 0.51 -6.69
N ASP A 362 -3.79 0.98 -7.35
CA ASP A 362 -3.82 1.18 -8.79
C ASP A 362 -2.80 2.23 -9.24
N LEU A 363 -2.53 3.25 -8.43
CA LEU A 363 -1.53 4.27 -8.74
C LEU A 363 -0.12 3.66 -8.84
N MET A 364 0.30 2.91 -7.81
CA MET A 364 1.61 2.26 -7.83
C MET A 364 1.71 1.19 -8.91
N ALA A 365 0.60 0.51 -9.23
CA ALA A 365 0.53 -0.41 -10.35
C ALA A 365 0.77 0.30 -11.68
N ALA A 366 0.12 1.45 -11.92
CA ALA A 366 0.28 2.25 -13.12
C ALA A 366 1.71 2.81 -13.26
N GLU A 367 2.27 3.36 -12.19
CA GLU A 367 3.65 3.89 -12.18
C GLU A 367 4.68 2.78 -12.42
N THR A 368 4.49 1.60 -11.83
CA THR A 368 5.36 0.44 -12.08
C THR A 368 5.27 -0.03 -13.52
N TYR A 369 4.08 0.01 -14.12
CA TYR A 369 3.89 -0.36 -15.52
C TYR A 369 4.47 0.69 -16.47
N GLU A 370 4.41 1.99 -16.14
CA GLU A 370 5.08 3.06 -16.88
C GLU A 370 6.61 2.89 -16.84
N GLU A 371 7.18 2.53 -15.67
CA GLU A 371 8.59 2.20 -15.56
C GLU A 371 8.96 1.00 -16.44
N MET A 372 8.13 -0.05 -16.43
CA MET A 372 8.33 -1.22 -17.29
C MET A 372 8.30 -0.84 -18.78
N TYR A 373 7.37 0.00 -19.21
CA TYR A 373 7.31 0.48 -20.59
C TYR A 373 8.55 1.28 -20.96
N ARG A 374 9.02 2.17 -20.08
CA ARG A 374 10.22 2.99 -20.30
C ARG A 374 11.48 2.13 -20.49
N LEU A 375 11.63 1.07 -19.70
CA LEU A 375 12.80 0.18 -19.77
C LEU A 375 12.70 -0.87 -20.87
N TYR A 376 11.50 -1.30 -21.18
CA TYR A 376 11.19 -2.39 -22.13
C TYR A 376 10.02 -1.98 -23.04
N PRO A 377 10.22 -1.03 -23.96
CA PRO A 377 9.14 -0.50 -24.81
C PRO A 377 8.49 -1.60 -25.65
N SER A 378 7.15 -1.57 -25.70
CA SER A 378 6.33 -2.44 -26.53
C SER A 378 5.04 -1.70 -26.87
N SER A 379 4.64 -1.67 -28.14
CA SER A 379 3.42 -0.99 -28.59
C SER A 379 2.16 -1.49 -27.89
N CYS A 380 2.09 -2.81 -27.65
CA CYS A 380 0.95 -3.42 -26.94
C CYS A 380 0.79 -2.93 -25.48
N ASP A 381 1.84 -2.41 -24.88
CA ASP A 381 1.84 -1.96 -23.48
C ASP A 381 1.20 -0.58 -23.31
N LEU A 382 1.14 0.27 -24.34
CA LEU A 382 0.61 1.64 -24.26
C LEU A 382 -0.88 1.68 -23.92
N ASN A 383 -1.69 0.88 -24.58
CA ASN A 383 -3.13 0.81 -24.27
C ASN A 383 -3.34 0.27 -22.84
N ASN A 384 -2.61 -0.77 -22.45
CA ASN A 384 -2.69 -1.34 -21.09
C ASN A 384 -2.22 -0.35 -20.03
N LEU A 385 -1.20 0.46 -20.34
CA LEU A 385 -0.73 1.53 -19.47
C LEU A 385 -1.81 2.61 -19.30
N GLY A 386 -2.50 2.99 -20.37
CA GLY A 386 -3.66 3.86 -20.32
C GLY A 386 -4.76 3.32 -19.42
N VAL A 387 -5.07 2.02 -19.50
CA VAL A 387 -6.04 1.34 -18.61
C VAL A 387 -5.59 1.39 -17.15
N CYS A 388 -4.32 1.14 -16.86
CA CYS A 388 -3.79 1.23 -15.49
C CYS A 388 -3.98 2.64 -14.91
N TYR A 389 -3.67 3.70 -15.68
CA TYR A 389 -3.90 5.08 -15.23
C TYR A 389 -5.39 5.45 -15.11
N SER A 390 -6.24 4.92 -15.99
CA SER A 390 -7.69 5.06 -15.85
C SER A 390 -8.21 4.42 -14.55
N ASN A 391 -7.74 3.22 -14.21
CA ASN A 391 -8.07 2.56 -12.93
C ASN A 391 -7.56 3.34 -11.72
N ALA A 392 -6.40 4.00 -11.85
CA ALA A 392 -5.85 4.89 -10.83
C ALA A 392 -6.55 6.25 -10.73
N GLY A 393 -7.57 6.51 -11.56
CA GLY A 393 -8.31 7.78 -11.58
C GLY A 393 -7.52 8.94 -12.24
N ASN A 394 -6.41 8.66 -12.93
CA ASN A 394 -5.60 9.66 -13.62
C ASN A 394 -5.97 9.72 -15.12
N GLU A 395 -7.09 10.37 -15.40
CA GLU A 395 -7.62 10.47 -16.77
C GLU A 395 -6.68 11.21 -17.74
N VAL A 396 -5.91 12.18 -17.25
CA VAL A 396 -4.95 12.94 -18.07
C VAL A 396 -3.87 12.02 -18.63
N LYS A 397 -3.24 11.21 -17.77
CA LYS A 397 -2.25 10.23 -18.23
C LYS A 397 -2.88 9.10 -19.05
N ALA A 398 -4.06 8.63 -18.66
CA ALA A 398 -4.79 7.61 -19.42
C ALA A 398 -5.01 8.05 -20.87
N LYS A 399 -5.58 9.25 -21.07
CA LYS A 399 -5.79 9.84 -22.39
C LYS A 399 -4.50 9.91 -23.21
N LYS A 400 -3.43 10.43 -22.60
CA LYS A 400 -2.12 10.52 -23.26
C LYS A 400 -1.64 9.16 -23.80
N PHE A 401 -1.73 8.11 -22.99
CA PHE A 401 -1.26 6.78 -23.39
C PHE A 401 -2.17 6.11 -24.42
N TYR A 402 -3.48 6.34 -24.37
CA TYR A 402 -4.39 5.88 -25.42
C TYR A 402 -4.10 6.59 -26.76
N GLU A 403 -3.86 7.89 -26.75
CA GLU A 403 -3.47 8.64 -27.95
C GLU A 403 -2.14 8.13 -28.53
N MET A 404 -1.16 7.82 -27.67
CA MET A 404 0.09 7.20 -28.10
C MET A 404 -0.13 5.81 -28.71
N ALA A 405 -0.99 4.98 -28.09
CA ALA A 405 -1.33 3.66 -28.61
C ALA A 405 -1.98 3.74 -30.01
N ILE A 406 -2.91 4.67 -30.23
CA ILE A 406 -3.54 4.90 -31.53
C ILE A 406 -2.53 5.38 -32.59
N ASN A 407 -1.57 6.23 -32.18
CA ASN A 407 -0.54 6.72 -33.10
C ASN A 407 0.42 5.62 -33.53
N GLU A 408 0.75 4.67 -32.65
CA GLU A 408 1.60 3.54 -32.99
C GLU A 408 0.88 2.45 -33.79
N ASP A 409 -0.38 2.15 -33.41
CA ASP A 409 -1.23 1.19 -34.11
C ASP A 409 -2.63 1.76 -34.34
N PRO A 410 -2.86 2.41 -35.48
CA PRO A 410 -4.19 2.96 -35.83
C PRO A 410 -5.29 1.90 -36.02
N THR A 411 -4.98 0.62 -35.96
CA THR A 411 -5.95 -0.48 -36.09
C THR A 411 -6.40 -1.03 -34.72
N LEU A 412 -5.87 -0.53 -33.63
CA LEU A 412 -6.13 -1.00 -32.26
C LEU A 412 -7.50 -0.47 -31.76
N SER A 413 -8.57 -1.19 -32.05
CA SER A 413 -9.95 -0.80 -31.70
C SER A 413 -10.15 -0.45 -30.22
N HIS A 414 -9.53 -1.22 -29.32
CA HIS A 414 -9.64 -1.00 -27.87
C HIS A 414 -9.06 0.35 -27.40
N ALA A 415 -8.03 0.87 -28.09
CA ALA A 415 -7.48 2.18 -27.73
C ALA A 415 -8.45 3.31 -28.09
N TYR A 416 -9.12 3.20 -29.25
CA TYR A 416 -10.21 4.13 -29.62
C TYR A 416 -11.37 4.06 -28.65
N PHE A 417 -11.79 2.84 -28.26
CA PHE A 417 -12.85 2.65 -27.28
C PHE A 417 -12.48 3.30 -25.94
N ASN A 418 -11.31 2.98 -25.38
CA ASN A 418 -10.88 3.49 -24.09
C ASN A 418 -10.72 5.01 -24.07
N LEU A 419 -10.21 5.60 -25.16
CA LEU A 419 -10.12 7.05 -25.31
C LEU A 419 -11.50 7.68 -25.43
N GLY A 420 -12.41 7.08 -26.21
CA GLY A 420 -13.77 7.54 -26.38
C GLY A 420 -14.56 7.51 -25.07
N ASP A 421 -14.47 6.43 -24.31
CA ASP A 421 -15.08 6.31 -22.99
C ASP A 421 -14.54 7.36 -22.00
N THR A 422 -13.22 7.58 -22.00
CA THR A 422 -12.59 8.63 -21.17
C THR A 422 -13.07 10.04 -21.54
N LEU A 423 -13.33 10.30 -22.81
CA LEU A 423 -13.78 11.61 -23.29
C LEU A 423 -15.29 11.79 -23.27
N ARG A 424 -16.06 10.77 -22.94
CA ARG A 424 -17.52 10.74 -23.05
C ARG A 424 -18.21 12.00 -22.52
N TYR A 425 -17.75 12.50 -21.38
CA TYR A 425 -18.34 13.65 -20.72
C TYR A 425 -17.59 14.96 -20.96
N SER A 426 -16.28 14.91 -21.20
CA SER A 426 -15.45 16.10 -21.40
C SER A 426 -15.45 16.61 -22.83
N ASP A 427 -15.57 15.72 -23.82
CA ASP A 427 -15.67 16.02 -25.25
C ASP A 427 -16.59 15.00 -25.95
N PRO A 428 -17.93 15.14 -25.79
CA PRO A 428 -18.89 14.17 -26.33
C PRO A 428 -18.83 13.98 -27.84
N VAL A 429 -18.47 15.03 -28.59
CA VAL A 429 -18.37 14.96 -30.05
C VAL A 429 -17.22 14.04 -30.45
N LYS A 430 -16.03 14.29 -29.93
CA LYS A 430 -14.85 13.46 -30.18
C LYS A 430 -15.04 12.03 -29.66
N ALA A 431 -15.70 11.86 -28.52
CA ALA A 431 -16.02 10.55 -27.97
C ALA A 431 -16.86 9.70 -28.94
N ARG A 432 -17.91 10.27 -29.54
CA ARG A 432 -18.75 9.59 -30.53
C ARG A 432 -17.97 9.16 -31.77
N GLU A 433 -17.09 10.03 -32.28
CA GLU A 433 -16.22 9.72 -33.44
C GLU A 433 -15.30 8.54 -33.12
N LEU A 434 -14.67 8.55 -31.90
CA LEU A 434 -13.77 7.50 -31.49
C LEU A 434 -14.48 6.16 -31.27
N ILE A 435 -15.67 6.16 -30.66
CA ILE A 435 -16.47 4.95 -30.46
C ILE A 435 -16.98 4.40 -31.81
N GLN A 436 -17.36 5.26 -32.72
CA GLN A 436 -17.72 4.84 -34.09
C GLN A 436 -16.51 4.20 -34.78
N LYS A 437 -15.31 4.78 -34.63
CA LYS A 437 -14.08 4.21 -35.18
C LYS A 437 -13.73 2.87 -34.57
N ALA A 438 -13.89 2.71 -33.25
CA ALA A 438 -13.73 1.42 -32.57
C ALA A 438 -14.65 0.35 -33.13
N ASN A 439 -15.93 0.69 -33.41
CA ASN A 439 -16.91 -0.22 -34.00
C ASN A 439 -16.58 -0.58 -35.45
N GLU A 440 -16.02 0.36 -36.24
CA GLU A 440 -15.55 0.07 -37.60
C GLU A 440 -14.40 -0.94 -37.61
N LEU A 441 -13.45 -0.80 -36.67
CA LEU A 441 -12.28 -1.67 -36.57
C LEU A 441 -12.63 -3.03 -35.96
N CYS A 442 -13.54 -3.08 -34.99
CA CYS A 442 -13.98 -4.33 -34.35
C CYS A 442 -15.52 -4.33 -34.24
N PRO A 443 -16.25 -4.69 -35.29
CA PRO A 443 -17.69 -4.81 -35.25
C PRO A 443 -18.13 -5.84 -34.21
N ASN A 444 -19.24 -5.55 -33.53
CA ASN A 444 -19.84 -6.42 -32.50
C ASN A 444 -19.04 -6.54 -31.18
N ASP A 445 -18.09 -5.65 -30.88
CA ASP A 445 -17.52 -5.59 -29.56
C ASP A 445 -18.56 -5.12 -28.54
N GLY A 446 -18.81 -5.94 -27.50
CA GLY A 446 -19.89 -5.69 -26.53
C GLY A 446 -19.83 -4.32 -25.85
N PRO A 447 -18.71 -3.94 -25.21
CA PRO A 447 -18.53 -2.61 -24.63
C PRO A 447 -18.77 -1.47 -25.60
N THR A 448 -18.27 -1.57 -26.84
CA THR A 448 -18.46 -0.56 -27.88
C THR A 448 -19.94 -0.40 -28.25
N LEU A 449 -20.65 -1.52 -28.41
CA LEU A 449 -22.09 -1.50 -28.73
C LEU A 449 -22.94 -0.89 -27.60
N ILE A 450 -22.53 -1.06 -26.33
CA ILE A 450 -23.20 -0.45 -25.17
C ILE A 450 -23.09 1.07 -25.25
N LEU A 451 -21.89 1.61 -25.50
CA LEU A 451 -21.72 3.05 -25.62
C LEU A 451 -22.47 3.63 -26.85
N LEU A 452 -22.49 2.89 -27.96
CA LEU A 452 -23.33 3.28 -29.12
C LEU A 452 -24.83 3.27 -28.79
N ALA A 453 -25.28 2.34 -27.96
CA ALA A 453 -26.67 2.33 -27.50
C ALA A 453 -26.96 3.55 -26.59
N ASP A 454 -26.05 3.90 -25.69
CA ASP A 454 -26.20 5.08 -24.85
C ASP A 454 -26.28 6.36 -25.69
N PHE A 455 -25.40 6.52 -26.67
CA PHE A 455 -25.43 7.67 -27.57
C PHE A 455 -26.71 7.73 -28.42
N ALA A 456 -27.21 6.59 -28.90
CA ALA A 456 -28.47 6.53 -29.64
C ALA A 456 -29.66 6.94 -28.76
N GLU A 457 -29.65 6.57 -27.49
CA GLU A 457 -30.69 6.97 -26.54
C GLU A 457 -30.62 8.46 -26.20
N GLU A 458 -29.42 9.02 -26.00
CA GLU A 458 -29.21 10.47 -25.85
C GLU A 458 -29.73 11.27 -27.05
N ASP A 459 -29.65 10.70 -28.24
CA ASP A 459 -30.18 11.30 -29.50
C ASP A 459 -31.69 11.04 -29.70
N GLY A 460 -32.36 10.36 -28.77
CA GLY A 460 -33.79 10.01 -28.87
C GLY A 460 -34.09 8.81 -29.77
N ASN A 461 -33.06 8.11 -30.27
CA ASN A 461 -33.20 6.93 -31.15
C ASN A 461 -33.36 5.63 -30.35
N VAL A 462 -34.42 5.53 -29.57
CA VAL A 462 -34.68 4.42 -28.62
C VAL A 462 -34.65 3.04 -29.28
N GLU A 463 -35.17 2.92 -30.50
CA GLU A 463 -35.20 1.65 -31.24
C GLU A 463 -33.77 1.18 -31.62
N VAL A 464 -32.90 2.10 -32.00
CA VAL A 464 -31.49 1.79 -32.31
C VAL A 464 -30.76 1.40 -31.05
N ALA A 465 -30.95 2.13 -29.96
CA ALA A 465 -30.40 1.80 -28.66
C ALA A 465 -30.79 0.38 -28.19
N ARG A 466 -32.11 0.08 -28.30
CA ARG A 466 -32.63 -1.25 -27.95
C ARG A 466 -32.02 -2.36 -28.80
N LYS A 467 -31.84 -2.12 -30.12
CA LYS A 467 -31.22 -3.09 -31.03
C LYS A 467 -29.78 -3.44 -30.58
N TYR A 468 -28.94 -2.45 -30.27
CA TYR A 468 -27.60 -2.67 -29.79
C TYR A 468 -27.59 -3.42 -28.45
N ARG A 469 -28.45 -3.04 -27.50
CA ARG A 469 -28.57 -3.71 -26.20
C ARG A 469 -28.99 -5.18 -26.34
N LEU A 470 -29.95 -5.50 -27.21
CA LEU A 470 -30.37 -6.88 -27.50
C LEU A 470 -29.21 -7.70 -28.08
N GLN A 471 -28.45 -7.13 -29.00
CA GLN A 471 -27.30 -7.78 -29.59
C GLN A 471 -26.26 -8.15 -28.53
N VAL A 472 -25.92 -7.24 -27.62
CA VAL A 472 -24.98 -7.49 -26.51
C VAL A 472 -25.56 -8.52 -25.55
N TYR A 473 -26.85 -8.40 -25.20
CA TYR A 473 -27.51 -9.36 -24.30
C TYR A 473 -27.42 -10.79 -24.82
N GLU A 474 -27.72 -10.97 -26.13
CA GLU A 474 -27.59 -12.29 -26.76
C GLU A 474 -26.16 -12.82 -26.81
N GLN A 475 -25.19 -11.96 -27.06
CA GLN A 475 -23.77 -12.36 -27.06
C GLN A 475 -23.35 -12.88 -25.70
N TYR A 476 -23.64 -12.12 -24.63
CA TYR A 476 -23.25 -12.49 -23.28
C TYR A 476 -24.02 -13.71 -22.76
N SER A 477 -25.30 -13.85 -23.12
CA SER A 477 -26.13 -14.99 -22.72
C SER A 477 -25.65 -16.34 -23.27
N LYS A 478 -24.97 -16.32 -24.42
CA LYS A 478 -24.43 -17.53 -25.09
C LYS A 478 -23.05 -17.94 -24.59
N ARG A 479 -22.36 -17.07 -23.81
CA ARG A 479 -20.99 -17.34 -23.35
C ARG A 479 -21.00 -18.17 -22.07
N LYS A 480 -20.17 -19.22 -22.02
CA LYS A 480 -20.03 -20.12 -20.87
C LYS A 480 -19.37 -19.45 -19.66
N SER A 481 -18.52 -18.46 -19.88
CA SER A 481 -17.85 -17.68 -18.84
C SER A 481 -17.68 -16.24 -19.29
N LEU A 482 -17.83 -15.32 -18.33
CA LEU A 482 -17.61 -13.89 -18.51
C LEU A 482 -16.45 -13.45 -17.65
N ARG A 483 -15.72 -12.41 -18.06
CA ARG A 483 -14.75 -11.74 -17.21
C ARG A 483 -15.47 -10.93 -16.14
N SER A 484 -14.83 -10.68 -15.00
CA SER A 484 -15.47 -10.01 -13.86
C SER A 484 -16.15 -8.69 -14.21
N PHE A 485 -15.55 -7.89 -15.11
CA PHE A 485 -16.14 -6.61 -15.56
C PHE A 485 -17.31 -6.82 -16.51
N GLU A 486 -17.36 -7.89 -17.32
CA GLU A 486 -18.44 -8.18 -18.26
C GLU A 486 -19.75 -8.51 -17.55
N TYR A 487 -19.71 -9.05 -16.32
CA TYR A 487 -20.92 -9.25 -15.50
C TYR A 487 -21.63 -7.94 -15.21
N SER A 488 -20.90 -6.86 -14.95
CA SER A 488 -21.50 -5.55 -14.69
C SER A 488 -22.14 -4.96 -15.94
N TRP A 489 -21.50 -5.07 -17.09
CA TRP A 489 -22.04 -4.66 -18.38
C TRP A 489 -23.29 -5.48 -18.75
N TYR A 490 -23.25 -6.79 -18.59
CA TYR A 490 -24.36 -7.68 -18.89
C TYR A 490 -25.59 -7.41 -18.01
N ALA A 491 -25.37 -7.20 -16.72
CA ALA A 491 -26.44 -6.87 -15.79
C ALA A 491 -27.08 -5.50 -16.14
N ARG A 492 -26.27 -4.49 -16.48
CA ARG A 492 -26.76 -3.18 -16.92
C ARG A 492 -27.63 -3.30 -18.19
N VAL A 493 -27.14 -4.01 -19.20
CA VAL A 493 -27.89 -4.23 -20.44
C VAL A 493 -29.20 -4.96 -20.19
N ALA A 494 -29.23 -5.93 -19.28
CA ALA A 494 -30.46 -6.62 -18.90
C ALA A 494 -31.46 -5.66 -18.23
N GLU A 495 -31.01 -4.74 -17.37
CA GLU A 495 -31.85 -3.70 -16.75
C GLU A 495 -32.42 -2.74 -17.79
N ASP A 496 -31.57 -2.22 -18.69
CA ASP A 496 -31.96 -1.30 -19.75
C ASP A 496 -32.99 -1.93 -20.73
N LEU A 497 -33.00 -3.25 -20.81
CA LEU A 497 -34.01 -4.01 -21.58
C LEU A 497 -35.28 -4.34 -20.78
N GLY A 498 -35.31 -4.02 -19.47
CA GLY A 498 -36.41 -4.35 -18.55
C GLY A 498 -36.38 -5.75 -17.97
N TYR A 499 -35.25 -6.48 -18.09
CA TYR A 499 -35.09 -7.84 -17.56
C TYR A 499 -34.53 -7.82 -16.13
N TYR A 500 -35.21 -7.16 -15.19
CA TYR A 500 -34.73 -6.86 -13.84
C TYR A 500 -34.35 -8.10 -13.02
N ASP A 501 -35.17 -9.17 -13.08
CA ASP A 501 -34.86 -10.40 -12.35
C ASP A 501 -33.60 -11.06 -12.89
N LYS A 502 -33.39 -11.05 -14.21
CA LYS A 502 -32.19 -11.57 -14.85
C LYS A 502 -30.95 -10.73 -14.49
N ALA A 503 -31.09 -9.43 -14.45
CA ALA A 503 -30.01 -8.54 -14.02
C ALA A 503 -29.56 -8.84 -12.59
N ARG A 504 -30.52 -9.09 -11.69
CA ARG A 504 -30.22 -9.51 -10.29
C ARG A 504 -29.49 -10.86 -10.24
N GLU A 505 -29.95 -11.84 -11.03
CA GLU A 505 -29.30 -13.15 -11.13
C GLU A 505 -27.84 -13.01 -11.62
N ILE A 506 -27.61 -12.20 -12.67
CA ILE A 506 -26.29 -11.95 -13.24
C ILE A 506 -25.36 -11.31 -12.20
N ARG A 507 -25.82 -10.31 -11.45
CA ARG A 507 -25.03 -9.68 -10.39
C ARG A 507 -24.66 -10.66 -9.29
N ASN A 508 -25.57 -11.52 -8.90
CA ASN A 508 -25.34 -12.55 -7.87
C ASN A 508 -24.39 -13.65 -8.35
N SER A 509 -24.30 -13.90 -9.65
CA SER A 509 -23.39 -14.88 -10.25
C SER A 509 -21.98 -14.33 -10.50
N LYS A 510 -21.75 -13.03 -10.32
CA LYS A 510 -20.42 -12.43 -10.39
C LYS A 510 -19.54 -13.05 -9.31
N PRO A 511 -18.34 -13.59 -9.66
CA PRO A 511 -17.41 -14.10 -8.65
C PRO A 511 -17.13 -13.00 -7.64
N ARG A 512 -17.46 -13.24 -6.37
CA ARG A 512 -17.09 -12.33 -5.29
C ARG A 512 -15.57 -12.38 -5.18
N LEU A 513 -14.92 -11.25 -5.39
CA LEU A 513 -13.59 -11.03 -4.85
C LEU A 513 -13.77 -11.10 -3.33
N GLU A 514 -12.98 -11.92 -2.65
CA GLU A 514 -13.07 -12.25 -1.21
C GLU A 514 -12.79 -11.06 -0.26
N GLN A 515 -13.12 -9.84 -0.64
CA GLN A 515 -13.07 -8.69 0.24
C GLN A 515 -14.51 -8.28 0.55
N GLU A 516 -14.90 -8.41 1.81
CA GLU A 516 -16.02 -7.66 2.35
C GLU A 516 -15.77 -6.19 2.03
N SER A 517 -16.53 -5.64 1.07
CA SER A 517 -16.44 -4.22 0.78
C SER A 517 -16.99 -3.47 2.00
N TYR A 518 -16.17 -2.65 2.64
CA TYR A 518 -16.57 -1.78 3.75
C TYR A 518 -17.59 -0.70 3.35
N TYR A 519 -18.06 -0.74 2.11
CA TYR A 519 -19.05 0.18 1.56
C TYR A 519 -19.94 -0.52 0.53
N ASP A 520 -21.17 -0.02 0.38
CA ASP A 520 -22.08 -0.45 -0.68
C ASP A 520 -21.86 0.42 -1.93
N ALA A 521 -21.48 -0.20 -3.04
CA ALA A 521 -21.26 0.50 -4.31
C ALA A 521 -22.50 1.25 -4.81
N ASN A 522 -23.72 0.83 -4.42
CA ASN A 522 -24.95 1.53 -4.78
C ASN A 522 -25.13 2.85 -4.03
N ASN A 523 -24.46 3.03 -2.91
CA ASN A 523 -24.53 4.23 -2.07
C ASN A 523 -23.42 5.24 -2.38
N LEU A 524 -22.51 4.94 -3.31
CA LEU A 524 -21.41 5.85 -3.66
C LEU A 524 -21.91 7.06 -4.46
N VAL A 525 -21.22 8.17 -4.26
CA VAL A 525 -21.41 9.40 -5.04
C VAL A 525 -20.71 9.31 -6.40
N ARG A 526 -21.18 10.08 -7.36
CA ARG A 526 -20.47 10.34 -8.61
C ARG A 526 -19.89 11.76 -8.63
N THR A 527 -18.87 11.97 -9.43
CA THR A 527 -18.40 13.31 -9.77
C THR A 527 -19.36 13.94 -10.75
N LYS A 528 -19.78 15.18 -10.49
CA LYS A 528 -20.47 15.98 -11.52
C LYS A 528 -19.45 16.32 -12.58
N THR A 529 -19.66 15.85 -13.78
CA THR A 529 -18.91 16.28 -14.94
C THR A 529 -19.31 17.72 -15.28
N ASN A 530 -18.63 18.70 -14.71
CA ASN A 530 -18.51 20.01 -15.32
C ASN A 530 -17.08 20.12 -15.84
N SER A 531 -16.99 20.01 -17.15
CA SER A 531 -15.89 20.50 -17.94
C SER A 531 -15.62 21.95 -17.55
N ASN A 532 -14.50 22.20 -17.02
CA ASN A 532 -13.68 23.41 -16.93
C ASN A 532 -13.22 23.65 -15.48
N GLU A 533 -11.91 23.80 -15.37
CA GLU A 533 -11.16 24.13 -14.17
C GLU A 533 -10.68 22.94 -13.32
N ILE A 534 -9.69 22.23 -13.86
CA ILE A 534 -8.61 21.75 -13.02
C ILE A 534 -7.45 22.70 -13.24
N ASP A 535 -7.42 23.76 -12.47
CA ASP A 535 -6.17 24.49 -12.25
C ASP A 535 -5.27 23.60 -11.39
N LEU A 536 -4.29 23.02 -12.06
CA LEU A 536 -3.13 22.40 -11.47
C LEU A 536 -2.25 23.52 -10.90
N ILE A 537 -2.24 23.67 -9.57
CA ILE A 537 -1.15 24.32 -8.85
C ILE A 537 -0.16 23.28 -8.39
#